data_ce327478bee321f89d9679e885708cdd
#
_entry.id   ce327478bee321f89d9679e885708cdd
#
_cell.length_a   1.000
_cell.length_b   1.000
_cell.length_c   1.000
_cell.angle_alpha   90.00
_cell.angle_beta   90.00
_cell.angle_gamma   90.00
#
_symmetry.space_group_name_H-M   'P 1'
#
loop_
_entity.id
_entity.type
_entity.pdbx_description
1 polymer ?
#
loop_
_entity_poly.entity_id
_entity_poly.type
_entity_poly.pdbx_seq_one_letter_code
_entity_poly.pdbx_strand_id
1 'polypeptide(L)'
;MSDSQNSAKMKVISLGLGVQSTAVYLMSSLGYLERADHAIFADPGAELPDTYETLALLKDWAKYNNGIPIHVVSKSLYADLLKQKNSTGQRFAPIPAFTANGGMIRRQCTKEYKIEPVIKKTRELHGLRPRQRMPMTEMWLGISMDEIQRAKTSRLPRIQYYYPLIEEKLTRGDCVKFFKEMSFPIPKKSACVFCPYHSDKGWKDLKDNYPKEWNKVIKIDETMRQALEDRGLVNKLYLHRSCTPLKDVEFADQQELFMCEEGFCGL
;
A
#
# COMPACT_ATOMS: atom_id res chain seq x y z
N MET A 1 -2.75 3.78 44.49
CA MET A 1 -3.72 2.80 44.01
C MET A 1 -3.90 3.07 42.53
N SER A 2 -3.18 2.34 41.71
CA SER A 2 -3.19 2.49 40.23
C SER A 2 -3.95 1.32 39.68
N ASP A 3 -5.24 1.51 39.44
CA ASP A 3 -6.01 0.59 38.57
C ASP A 3 -5.49 0.73 37.15
N SER A 4 -4.45 -0.01 36.83
CA SER A 4 -4.11 -0.33 35.45
C SER A 4 -5.15 -1.33 34.93
N GLN A 5 -6.32 -0.83 34.54
CA GLN A 5 -7.24 -1.59 33.72
C GLN A 5 -6.46 -2.00 32.47
N ASN A 6 -6.14 -3.28 32.41
CA ASN A 6 -5.60 -3.95 31.24
C ASN A 6 -6.75 -4.07 30.21
N SER A 7 -7.19 -2.92 29.69
CA SER A 7 -8.14 -2.91 28.60
C SER A 7 -7.44 -3.54 27.40
N ALA A 8 -8.02 -4.60 26.86
CA ALA A 8 -7.51 -5.27 25.67
C ALA A 8 -7.21 -4.22 24.58
N LYS A 9 -6.01 -4.29 23.99
CA LYS A 9 -5.62 -3.38 22.92
C LYS A 9 -6.50 -3.64 21.70
N MET A 10 -7.03 -2.59 21.08
CA MET A 10 -7.68 -2.72 19.78
C MET A 10 -6.68 -3.24 18.76
N LYS A 11 -7.06 -4.26 18.00
CA LYS A 11 -6.26 -4.93 16.97
C LYS A 11 -6.78 -4.52 15.60
N VAL A 12 -5.94 -3.88 14.80
CA VAL A 12 -6.31 -3.33 13.50
C VAL A 12 -5.41 -3.90 12.42
N ILE A 13 -5.97 -4.58 11.43
CA ILE A 13 -5.24 -5.04 10.25
C ILE A 13 -5.05 -3.87 9.29
N SER A 14 -3.80 -3.52 8.97
CA SER A 14 -3.47 -2.66 7.83
C SER A 14 -3.59 -3.50 6.55
N LEU A 15 -4.75 -3.40 5.91
CA LEU A 15 -5.11 -4.24 4.78
C LEU A 15 -4.58 -3.64 3.47
N GLY A 16 -3.50 -4.21 2.95
CA GLY A 16 -2.91 -3.76 1.68
C GLY A 16 -3.49 -4.45 0.44
N LEU A 17 -4.37 -5.46 0.61
CA LEU A 17 -4.98 -6.26 -0.46
C LEU A 17 -3.98 -7.05 -1.35
N GLY A 18 -2.75 -7.20 -0.91
CA GLY A 18 -1.80 -8.17 -1.47
C GLY A 18 -1.93 -9.54 -0.78
N VAL A 19 -1.17 -10.53 -1.25
CA VAL A 19 -1.23 -11.92 -0.76
C VAL A 19 -1.18 -12.00 0.76
N GLN A 20 -0.14 -11.46 1.40
CA GLN A 20 0.06 -11.63 2.83
C GLN A 20 -1.01 -10.92 3.67
N SER A 21 -1.33 -9.66 3.36
CA SER A 21 -2.32 -8.91 4.16
C SER A 21 -3.74 -9.45 4.03
N THR A 22 -4.09 -10.00 2.87
CA THR A 22 -5.37 -10.67 2.64
C THR A 22 -5.41 -12.02 3.35
N ALA A 23 -4.29 -12.76 3.36
CA ALA A 23 -4.19 -14.00 4.15
C ALA A 23 -4.35 -13.72 5.65
N VAL A 24 -3.67 -12.72 6.22
CA VAL A 24 -3.86 -12.30 7.62
C VAL A 24 -5.33 -12.00 7.91
N TYR A 25 -6.01 -11.28 7.03
CA TYR A 25 -7.42 -10.96 7.20
C TYR A 25 -8.30 -12.22 7.24
N LEU A 26 -8.15 -13.12 6.27
CA LEU A 26 -8.95 -14.34 6.20
C LEU A 26 -8.63 -15.29 7.35
N MET A 27 -7.36 -15.52 7.65
CA MET A 27 -6.92 -16.37 8.76
C MET A 27 -7.44 -15.85 10.11
N SER A 28 -7.38 -14.55 10.34
CA SER A 28 -7.90 -13.90 11.55
C SER A 28 -9.43 -13.97 11.62
N SER A 29 -10.13 -13.83 10.50
CA SER A 29 -11.59 -13.96 10.45
C SER A 29 -12.08 -15.37 10.72
N LEU A 30 -11.30 -16.38 10.30
CA LEU A 30 -11.63 -17.80 10.42
C LEU A 30 -11.13 -18.47 11.72
N GLY A 31 -10.33 -17.74 12.52
CA GLY A 31 -9.80 -18.28 13.79
C GLY A 31 -8.51 -19.10 13.66
N TYR A 32 -7.84 -19.08 12.50
CA TYR A 32 -6.47 -19.61 12.36
C TYR A 32 -5.43 -18.71 13.04
N LEU A 33 -5.73 -17.40 13.11
CA LEU A 33 -5.03 -16.41 13.91
C LEU A 33 -6.00 -15.83 14.94
N GLU A 34 -5.47 -15.16 15.96
CA GLU A 34 -6.31 -14.40 16.87
C GLU A 34 -7.20 -13.42 16.07
N ARG A 35 -8.44 -13.19 16.53
CA ARG A 35 -9.37 -12.31 15.81
C ARG A 35 -9.01 -10.86 16.04
N ALA A 36 -8.74 -10.13 14.97
CA ALA A 36 -8.61 -8.68 15.00
C ALA A 36 -9.99 -7.99 15.06
N ASP A 37 -10.03 -6.75 15.54
CA ASP A 37 -11.27 -6.00 15.69
C ASP A 37 -11.71 -5.35 14.38
N HIS A 38 -10.75 -4.83 13.60
CA HIS A 38 -11.01 -4.10 12.37
C HIS A 38 -9.93 -4.34 11.33
N ALA A 39 -10.29 -4.18 10.04
CA ALA A 39 -9.35 -4.10 8.93
C ALA A 39 -9.53 -2.76 8.21
N ILE A 40 -8.44 -2.07 7.88
CA ILE A 40 -8.48 -0.76 7.21
C ILE A 40 -7.68 -0.84 5.92
N PHE A 41 -8.34 -0.59 4.79
CA PHE A 41 -7.72 -0.38 3.49
C PHE A 41 -7.60 1.12 3.21
N ALA A 42 -6.38 1.61 3.05
CA ALA A 42 -6.12 2.96 2.59
C ALA A 42 -6.03 2.96 1.06
N ASP A 43 -7.04 3.51 0.41
CA ASP A 43 -7.14 3.61 -1.04
C ASP A 43 -6.56 4.94 -1.53
N PRO A 44 -5.40 4.94 -2.24
CA PRO A 44 -4.84 6.14 -2.85
C PRO A 44 -5.58 6.57 -4.13
N GLY A 45 -6.62 5.84 -4.55
CA GLY A 45 -7.35 6.08 -5.81
C GLY A 45 -6.50 5.79 -7.06
N ALA A 46 -5.54 4.90 -6.95
CA ALA A 46 -4.54 4.63 -7.99
C ALA A 46 -3.97 3.21 -7.93
N GLU A 47 -4.67 2.28 -7.31
CA GLU A 47 -4.32 0.86 -7.35
C GLU A 47 -4.74 0.25 -8.68
N LEU A 48 -4.19 -0.93 -9.00
CA LEU A 48 -4.63 -1.72 -10.16
C LEU A 48 -6.08 -2.18 -10.02
N PRO A 49 -6.83 -2.38 -11.12
CA PRO A 49 -8.20 -2.92 -11.08
C PRO A 49 -8.34 -4.20 -10.26
N ASP A 50 -7.39 -5.13 -10.39
CA ASP A 50 -7.36 -6.38 -9.61
C ASP A 50 -7.36 -6.16 -8.09
N THR A 51 -6.78 -5.06 -7.61
CA THR A 51 -6.81 -4.72 -6.18
C THR A 51 -8.24 -4.37 -5.74
N TYR A 52 -8.98 -3.64 -6.57
CA TYR A 52 -10.38 -3.31 -6.29
C TYR A 52 -11.31 -4.52 -6.42
N GLU A 53 -11.03 -5.43 -7.37
CA GLU A 53 -11.72 -6.72 -7.47
C GLU A 53 -11.49 -7.57 -6.23
N THR A 54 -10.24 -7.66 -5.77
CA THR A 54 -9.91 -8.35 -4.51
C THR A 54 -10.66 -7.73 -3.32
N LEU A 55 -10.76 -6.41 -3.25
CA LEU A 55 -11.53 -5.72 -2.20
C LEU A 55 -13.01 -6.08 -2.26
N ALA A 56 -13.59 -6.09 -3.45
CA ALA A 56 -15.00 -6.44 -3.65
C ALA A 56 -15.28 -7.87 -3.21
N LEU A 57 -14.47 -8.83 -3.68
CA LEU A 57 -14.56 -10.24 -3.30
C LEU A 57 -14.41 -10.44 -1.79
N LEU A 58 -13.44 -9.74 -1.16
CA LEU A 58 -13.19 -9.86 0.27
C LEU A 58 -14.33 -9.28 1.11
N LYS A 59 -14.92 -8.16 0.68
CA LYS A 59 -16.10 -7.59 1.34
C LYS A 59 -17.33 -8.49 1.22
N ASP A 60 -17.52 -9.08 0.05
CA ASP A 60 -18.64 -10.00 -0.16
C ASP A 60 -18.45 -11.27 0.67
N TRP A 61 -17.25 -11.85 0.64
CA TRP A 61 -16.91 -12.99 1.51
C TRP A 61 -17.14 -12.67 2.99
N ALA A 62 -16.70 -11.49 3.46
CA ALA A 62 -16.86 -11.06 4.85
C ALA A 62 -18.33 -11.00 5.30
N LYS A 63 -19.20 -10.59 4.42
CA LYS A 63 -20.65 -10.47 4.66
C LYS A 63 -21.30 -11.82 4.98
N TYR A 64 -20.86 -12.88 4.30
CA TYR A 64 -21.44 -14.22 4.45
C TYR A 64 -20.70 -15.10 5.47
N ASN A 65 -19.50 -14.73 5.88
CA ASN A 65 -18.64 -15.56 6.74
C ASN A 65 -18.33 -14.88 8.09
N ASN A 66 -19.15 -13.95 8.54
CA ASN A 66 -18.89 -13.19 9.78
C ASN A 66 -17.46 -12.61 9.82
N GLY A 67 -16.98 -12.09 8.67
CA GLY A 67 -15.65 -11.52 8.55
C GLY A 67 -15.44 -10.28 9.42
N ILE A 68 -14.18 -9.94 9.65
CA ILE A 68 -13.80 -8.73 10.37
C ILE A 68 -14.29 -7.49 9.58
N PRO A 69 -14.84 -6.44 10.24
CA PRO A 69 -15.28 -5.23 9.53
C PRO A 69 -14.16 -4.57 8.72
N ILE A 70 -14.40 -4.35 7.41
CA ILE A 70 -13.46 -3.71 6.50
C ILE A 70 -13.85 -2.25 6.33
N HIS A 71 -12.93 -1.35 6.68
CA HIS A 71 -13.06 0.10 6.48
C HIS A 71 -12.20 0.54 5.31
N VAL A 72 -12.78 1.30 4.39
CA VAL A 72 -12.05 1.91 3.26
C VAL A 72 -11.89 3.39 3.53
N VAL A 73 -10.66 3.88 3.46
CA VAL A 73 -10.33 5.30 3.58
C VAL A 73 -9.66 5.77 2.31
N SER A 74 -10.34 6.62 1.56
CA SER A 74 -9.88 7.06 0.24
C SER A 74 -9.29 8.46 0.28
N LYS A 75 -8.16 8.63 -0.45
CA LYS A 75 -7.51 9.92 -0.67
C LYS A 75 -6.87 9.90 -2.06
N SER A 76 -7.31 10.75 -2.97
CA SER A 76 -6.91 10.69 -4.37
C SER A 76 -5.51 11.25 -4.60
N LEU A 77 -4.52 10.35 -4.60
CA LEU A 77 -3.15 10.66 -5.01
C LEU A 77 -3.09 11.09 -6.49
N TYR A 78 -3.90 10.46 -7.35
CA TYR A 78 -3.97 10.83 -8.77
C TYR A 78 -4.40 12.28 -8.99
N ALA A 79 -5.46 12.71 -8.30
CA ALA A 79 -5.95 14.08 -8.41
C ALA A 79 -4.92 15.12 -7.91
N ASP A 80 -4.21 14.80 -6.83
CA ASP A 80 -3.19 15.67 -6.25
C ASP A 80 -1.95 15.77 -7.17
N LEU A 81 -1.56 14.66 -7.82
CA LEU A 81 -0.49 14.68 -8.83
C LEU A 81 -0.84 15.52 -10.04
N LEU A 82 -2.07 15.42 -10.55
CA LEU A 82 -2.53 16.27 -11.66
C LEU A 82 -2.56 17.77 -11.31
N LYS A 83 -2.88 18.09 -10.06
CA LYS A 83 -2.84 19.47 -9.54
C LYS A 83 -1.42 19.94 -9.20
N GLN A 84 -0.42 19.06 -9.30
CA GLN A 84 0.97 19.32 -8.91
C GLN A 84 1.10 19.81 -7.45
N LYS A 85 0.24 19.29 -6.58
CA LYS A 85 0.22 19.61 -5.16
C LYS A 85 0.13 18.30 -4.38
N ASN A 86 0.70 18.30 -3.18
CA ASN A 86 0.43 17.21 -2.25
C ASN A 86 -0.92 17.45 -1.55
N SER A 87 -1.28 16.54 -0.67
CA SER A 87 -2.51 16.61 0.12
C SER A 87 -2.63 17.85 1.03
N THR A 88 -1.52 18.55 1.29
CA THR A 88 -1.48 19.79 2.07
C THR A 88 -1.42 21.04 1.19
N GLY A 89 -1.41 20.88 -0.13
CA GLY A 89 -1.32 21.98 -1.09
C GLY A 89 0.07 22.61 -1.26
N GLN A 90 1.09 22.09 -0.57
CA GLN A 90 2.39 22.75 -0.44
C GLN A 90 3.50 22.15 -1.31
N ARG A 91 3.40 20.89 -1.77
CA ARG A 91 4.49 20.19 -2.44
C ARG A 91 4.09 19.69 -3.81
N PHE A 92 5.08 19.69 -4.70
CA PHE A 92 4.92 19.38 -6.10
C PHE A 92 4.65 17.89 -6.40
N ALA A 93 5.38 16.95 -5.77
CA ALA A 93 5.20 15.53 -6.04
C ALA A 93 5.33 14.69 -4.75
N PRO A 94 4.26 14.02 -4.32
CA PRO A 94 4.30 13.13 -3.16
C PRO A 94 4.87 11.74 -3.48
N ILE A 95 5.02 11.37 -4.75
CA ILE A 95 5.59 10.10 -5.19
C ILE A 95 7.11 10.21 -5.40
N PRO A 96 7.86 9.11 -5.25
CA PRO A 96 9.25 9.10 -5.70
C PRO A 96 9.31 9.26 -7.22
N ALA A 97 10.42 9.77 -7.73
CA ALA A 97 10.69 9.83 -9.16
C ALA A 97 12.19 9.89 -9.41
N PHE A 98 12.64 9.35 -10.53
CA PHE A 98 14.04 9.41 -10.92
C PHE A 98 14.39 10.80 -11.45
N THR A 99 15.62 11.24 -11.21
CA THR A 99 16.14 12.52 -11.68
C THR A 99 17.19 12.30 -12.77
N ALA A 100 17.20 13.13 -13.80
CA ALA A 100 18.16 13.03 -14.90
C ALA A 100 19.64 13.06 -14.45
N ASN A 101 19.91 13.69 -13.30
CA ASN A 101 21.28 13.81 -12.74
C ASN A 101 21.66 12.60 -11.85
N GLY A 102 20.85 11.54 -11.87
CA GLY A 102 20.99 10.38 -11.00
C GLY A 102 20.25 10.55 -9.66
N GLY A 103 19.88 9.41 -9.08
CA GLY A 103 19.16 9.36 -7.82
C GLY A 103 17.63 9.42 -7.97
N MET A 104 16.96 9.51 -6.83
CA MET A 104 15.49 9.49 -6.74
C MET A 104 15.01 10.47 -5.67
N ILE A 105 13.95 11.23 -5.96
CA ILE A 105 13.31 12.07 -4.95
C ILE A 105 12.63 11.23 -3.87
N ARG A 106 12.60 11.76 -2.66
CA ARG A 106 12.11 11.06 -1.48
C ARG A 106 10.63 10.72 -1.58
N ARG A 107 10.29 9.46 -1.31
CA ARG A 107 8.92 8.95 -1.22
C ARG A 107 8.17 9.54 -0.03
N GLN A 108 6.99 10.11 -0.26
CA GLN A 108 6.10 10.65 0.77
C GLN A 108 4.69 10.03 0.71
N CYS A 109 4.32 9.46 -0.45
CA CYS A 109 2.99 8.91 -0.69
C CYS A 109 2.56 7.87 0.35
N THR A 110 3.47 7.02 0.82
CA THR A 110 3.16 6.01 1.85
C THR A 110 2.67 6.66 3.13
N LYS A 111 3.35 7.71 3.60
CA LYS A 111 2.95 8.42 4.82
C LYS A 111 1.60 9.11 4.62
N GLU A 112 1.46 9.91 3.58
CA GLU A 112 0.34 10.83 3.38
C GLU A 112 -0.94 10.14 2.91
N TYR A 113 -0.82 9.07 2.11
CA TYR A 113 -1.97 8.41 1.46
C TYR A 113 -2.27 7.01 2.00
N LYS A 114 -1.37 6.42 2.82
CA LYS A 114 -1.59 5.10 3.42
C LYS A 114 -1.56 5.17 4.95
N ILE A 115 -0.44 5.62 5.56
CA ILE A 115 -0.29 5.57 7.03
C ILE A 115 -1.23 6.55 7.74
N GLU A 116 -1.20 7.83 7.36
CA GLU A 116 -2.01 8.86 8.02
C GLU A 116 -3.52 8.59 7.93
N PRO A 117 -4.08 8.19 6.77
CA PRO A 117 -5.49 7.80 6.68
C PRO A 117 -5.85 6.61 7.57
N VAL A 118 -4.99 5.57 7.64
CA VAL A 118 -5.21 4.42 8.53
C VAL A 118 -5.24 4.85 9.98
N ILE A 119 -4.27 5.68 10.43
CA ILE A 119 -4.22 6.17 11.81
C ILE A 119 -5.43 7.06 12.12
N LYS A 120 -5.82 7.93 11.19
CA LYS A 120 -7.02 8.75 11.35
C LYS A 120 -8.26 7.87 11.55
N LYS A 121 -8.43 6.85 10.74
CA LYS A 121 -9.55 5.91 10.87
C LYS A 121 -9.48 5.12 12.17
N THR A 122 -8.30 4.67 12.60
CA THR A 122 -8.10 4.02 13.89
C THR A 122 -8.55 4.91 15.05
N ARG A 123 -8.23 6.20 15.01
CA ARG A 123 -8.70 7.17 16.01
C ARG A 123 -10.22 7.32 16.03
N GLU A 124 -10.85 7.33 14.84
CA GLU A 124 -12.32 7.37 14.69
C GLU A 124 -12.96 6.11 15.30
N LEU A 125 -12.36 4.92 15.06
CA LEU A 125 -12.83 3.66 15.62
C LEU A 125 -12.74 3.60 17.16
N HIS A 126 -11.78 4.32 17.75
CA HIS A 126 -11.71 4.54 19.19
C HIS A 126 -12.73 5.59 19.70
N GLY A 127 -13.54 6.20 18.84
CA GLY A 127 -14.48 7.26 19.23
C GLY A 127 -13.80 8.56 19.66
N LEU A 128 -12.54 8.80 19.27
CA LEU A 128 -11.74 9.93 19.74
C LEU A 128 -12.06 11.24 19.02
N ARG A 129 -12.20 12.30 19.79
CA ARG A 129 -12.23 13.68 19.26
C ARG A 129 -10.81 14.16 18.90
N PRO A 130 -10.66 15.23 18.09
CA PRO A 130 -9.37 15.85 17.84
C PRO A 130 -8.60 16.14 19.13
N ARG A 131 -7.28 15.94 19.10
CA ARG A 131 -6.36 16.15 20.24
C ARG A 131 -6.48 15.18 21.43
N GLN A 132 -7.47 14.31 21.49
CA GLN A 132 -7.51 13.27 22.51
C GLN A 132 -6.37 12.26 22.32
N ARG A 133 -5.81 11.77 23.41
CA ARG A 133 -4.74 10.75 23.39
C ARG A 133 -5.33 9.41 22.99
N MET A 134 -4.75 8.78 21.98
CA MET A 134 -5.17 7.45 21.54
C MET A 134 -4.75 6.37 22.55
N PRO A 135 -5.57 5.39 22.87
CA PRO A 135 -5.15 4.18 23.59
C PRO A 135 -4.06 3.43 22.82
N MET A 136 -3.34 2.53 23.51
CA MET A 136 -2.42 1.62 22.81
C MET A 136 -3.21 0.75 21.84
N THR A 137 -2.77 0.75 20.58
CA THR A 137 -3.41 0.00 19.49
C THR A 137 -2.37 -0.90 18.84
N GLU A 138 -2.76 -2.11 18.55
CA GLU A 138 -1.92 -3.06 17.84
C GLU A 138 -2.28 -3.03 16.36
N MET A 139 -1.29 -2.68 15.53
CA MET A 139 -1.43 -2.60 14.08
C MET A 139 -0.80 -3.84 13.46
N TRP A 140 -1.63 -4.67 12.86
CA TRP A 140 -1.22 -5.91 12.23
C TRP A 140 -0.78 -5.69 10.79
N LEU A 141 0.42 -6.16 10.47
CA LEU A 141 1.04 -5.98 9.17
C LEU A 141 1.29 -7.34 8.52
N GLY A 142 0.87 -7.49 7.26
CA GLY A 142 1.07 -8.69 6.46
C GLY A 142 2.50 -8.79 5.93
N ILE A 143 3.45 -9.01 6.82
CA ILE A 143 4.85 -9.32 6.50
C ILE A 143 5.08 -10.76 6.91
N SER A 144 5.51 -11.59 5.97
CA SER A 144 5.75 -13.03 6.16
C SER A 144 7.20 -13.32 6.58
N MET A 145 7.46 -14.55 7.00
CA MET A 145 8.76 -14.96 7.52
C MET A 145 9.90 -14.78 6.53
N ASP A 146 9.65 -14.99 5.24
CA ASP A 146 10.59 -14.78 4.13
C ASP A 146 10.92 -13.29 3.86
N GLU A 147 10.13 -12.38 4.46
CA GLU A 147 10.35 -10.92 4.40
C GLU A 147 10.68 -10.30 5.78
N ILE A 148 11.15 -11.09 6.74
CA ILE A 148 11.37 -10.66 8.15
C ILE A 148 12.26 -9.42 8.28
N GLN A 149 13.20 -9.21 7.36
CA GLN A 149 14.06 -8.03 7.32
C GLN A 149 13.28 -6.71 7.13
N ARG A 150 12.01 -6.78 6.71
CA ARG A 150 11.11 -5.62 6.59
C ARG A 150 10.41 -5.27 7.90
N ALA A 151 10.39 -6.19 8.86
CA ALA A 151 9.77 -5.95 10.16
C ALA A 151 10.52 -4.87 10.93
N LYS A 152 9.79 -3.89 11.45
CA LYS A 152 10.33 -2.74 12.18
C LYS A 152 9.48 -2.45 13.40
N THR A 153 10.10 -1.89 14.43
CA THR A 153 9.36 -1.32 15.55
C THR A 153 8.65 -0.05 15.11
N SER A 154 7.41 0.13 15.56
CA SER A 154 6.65 1.34 15.29
C SER A 154 7.31 2.58 15.89
N ARG A 155 7.43 3.63 15.08
CA ARG A 155 7.82 4.98 15.55
C ARG A 155 6.60 5.87 15.82
N LEU A 156 5.40 5.34 15.62
CA LEU A 156 4.16 6.08 15.80
C LEU A 156 3.73 6.01 17.27
N PRO A 157 3.41 7.14 17.91
CA PRO A 157 2.94 7.14 19.28
C PRO A 157 1.67 6.29 19.41
N ARG A 158 1.66 5.39 20.41
CA ARG A 158 0.50 4.56 20.73
C ARG A 158 0.11 3.53 19.66
N ILE A 159 0.96 3.26 18.66
CA ILE A 159 0.82 2.17 17.70
C ILE A 159 1.95 1.18 17.95
N GLN A 160 1.60 -0.05 18.22
CA GLN A 160 2.52 -1.18 18.26
C GLN A 160 2.31 -2.01 16.99
N TYR A 161 3.38 -2.26 16.22
CA TYR A 161 3.29 -3.17 15.09
C TYR A 161 3.32 -4.61 15.58
N TYR A 162 2.49 -5.43 14.97
CA TYR A 162 2.43 -6.86 15.17
C TYR A 162 2.46 -7.56 13.82
N TYR A 163 3.15 -8.69 13.75
CA TYR A 163 3.42 -9.41 12.52
C TYR A 163 2.92 -10.85 12.65
N PRO A 164 1.61 -11.11 12.48
CA PRO A 164 1.03 -12.42 12.74
C PRO A 164 1.70 -13.56 11.97
N LEU A 165 2.06 -13.33 10.70
CA LEU A 165 2.70 -14.34 9.87
C LEU A 165 4.13 -14.68 10.33
N ILE A 166 4.85 -13.73 10.93
CA ILE A 166 6.18 -13.98 11.51
C ILE A 166 6.05 -14.77 12.79
N GLU A 167 5.11 -14.42 13.67
CA GLU A 167 4.86 -15.14 14.91
C GLU A 167 4.50 -16.60 14.65
N GLU A 168 3.67 -16.86 13.63
CA GLU A 168 3.27 -18.19 13.20
C GLU A 168 4.28 -18.86 12.23
N LYS A 169 5.42 -18.20 11.96
CA LYS A 169 6.49 -18.68 11.05
C LYS A 169 5.98 -18.99 9.63
N LEU A 170 4.97 -18.28 9.16
CA LEU A 170 4.36 -18.47 7.86
C LEU A 170 5.10 -17.66 6.79
N THR A 171 5.36 -18.30 5.66
CA THR A 171 5.95 -17.71 4.46
C THR A 171 4.88 -17.20 3.50
N ARG A 172 5.28 -16.45 2.47
CA ARG A 172 4.39 -16.09 1.36
C ARG A 172 3.85 -17.34 0.65
N GLY A 173 4.67 -18.40 0.54
CA GLY A 173 4.25 -19.68 -0.03
C GLY A 173 3.11 -20.33 0.76
N ASP A 174 3.15 -20.27 2.10
CA ASP A 174 2.10 -20.77 2.97
C ASP A 174 0.80 -19.96 2.80
N CYS A 175 0.90 -18.63 2.62
CA CYS A 175 -0.26 -17.82 2.30
C CYS A 175 -0.90 -18.23 0.97
N VAL A 176 -0.10 -18.50 -0.07
CA VAL A 176 -0.59 -18.97 -1.37
C VAL A 176 -1.26 -20.34 -1.25
N LYS A 177 -0.67 -21.26 -0.46
CA LYS A 177 -1.26 -22.57 -0.18
C LYS A 177 -2.62 -22.42 0.51
N PHE A 178 -2.70 -21.58 1.52
CA PHE A 178 -3.95 -21.27 2.23
C PHE A 178 -5.07 -20.79 1.30
N PHE A 179 -4.77 -19.87 0.35
CA PHE A 179 -5.77 -19.43 -0.64
C PHE A 179 -6.27 -20.58 -1.51
N LYS A 180 -5.39 -21.48 -1.93
CA LYS A 180 -5.76 -22.66 -2.74
C LYS A 180 -6.67 -23.60 -1.96
N GLU A 181 -6.36 -23.88 -0.70
CA GLU A 181 -7.17 -24.71 0.19
C GLU A 181 -8.56 -24.11 0.42
N MET A 182 -8.64 -22.79 0.55
CA MET A 182 -9.88 -22.05 0.69
C MET A 182 -10.67 -21.85 -0.62
N SER A 183 -10.10 -22.24 -1.76
CA SER A 183 -10.65 -21.90 -3.08
C SER A 183 -10.93 -20.40 -3.24
N PHE A 184 -10.12 -19.56 -2.60
CA PHE A 184 -10.19 -18.11 -2.71
C PHE A 184 -9.17 -17.63 -3.76
N PRO A 185 -9.52 -16.70 -4.67
CA PRO A 185 -8.59 -16.18 -5.66
C PRO A 185 -7.32 -15.59 -5.01
N ILE A 186 -6.15 -15.96 -5.55
CA ILE A 186 -4.88 -15.45 -5.04
C ILE A 186 -4.75 -13.97 -5.45
N PRO A 187 -4.66 -13.04 -4.48
CA PRO A 187 -4.52 -11.62 -4.80
C PRO A 187 -3.25 -11.33 -5.60
N LYS A 188 -3.36 -10.50 -6.63
CA LYS A 188 -2.18 -9.95 -7.30
C LYS A 188 -1.42 -8.99 -6.38
N LYS A 189 -0.20 -8.62 -6.77
CA LYS A 189 0.60 -7.63 -6.05
C LYS A 189 -0.13 -6.28 -6.07
N SER A 190 -0.47 -5.76 -4.89
CA SER A 190 -1.03 -4.41 -4.76
C SER A 190 0.07 -3.37 -4.93
N ALA A 191 -0.07 -2.49 -5.90
CA ALA A 191 0.82 -1.37 -6.14
C ALA A 191 0.07 -0.26 -6.88
N CYS A 192 0.42 1.00 -6.59
CA CYS A 192 -0.10 2.12 -7.37
C CYS A 192 0.36 2.02 -8.82
N VAL A 193 -0.52 2.29 -9.78
CA VAL A 193 -0.24 2.18 -11.21
C VAL A 193 0.94 3.04 -11.68
N PHE A 194 1.18 4.18 -11.07
CA PHE A 194 2.30 5.08 -11.39
C PHE A 194 3.47 4.99 -10.39
N CYS A 195 3.65 3.85 -9.71
CA CYS A 195 4.75 3.67 -8.78
C CYS A 195 6.08 3.48 -9.53
N PRO A 196 7.11 4.31 -9.33
CA PRO A 196 8.39 4.17 -10.02
C PRO A 196 9.16 2.88 -9.68
N TYR A 197 8.68 2.14 -8.69
CA TYR A 197 9.26 0.85 -8.31
C TYR A 197 8.69 -0.34 -9.10
N HIS A 198 7.93 -0.09 -10.17
CA HIS A 198 7.60 -1.15 -11.12
C HIS A 198 8.87 -1.64 -11.83
N SER A 199 8.98 -2.95 -12.01
CA SER A 199 9.95 -3.55 -12.93
C SER A 199 9.53 -3.30 -14.38
N ASP A 200 10.42 -3.51 -15.35
CA ASP A 200 10.11 -3.39 -16.77
C ASP A 200 8.95 -4.33 -17.16
N LYS A 201 8.95 -5.56 -16.60
CA LYS A 201 7.83 -6.50 -16.73
C LYS A 201 6.51 -5.91 -16.18
N GLY A 202 6.57 -5.24 -15.01
CA GLY A 202 5.40 -4.59 -14.43
C GLY A 202 4.88 -3.42 -15.27
N TRP A 203 5.77 -2.61 -15.84
CA TRP A 203 5.39 -1.55 -16.78
C TRP A 203 4.81 -2.10 -18.08
N LYS A 204 5.40 -3.19 -18.62
CA LYS A 204 4.90 -3.87 -19.80
C LYS A 204 3.52 -4.46 -19.54
N ASP A 205 3.33 -5.17 -18.44
CA ASP A 205 2.03 -5.73 -18.05
C ASP A 205 0.96 -4.62 -17.92
N LEU A 206 1.30 -3.49 -17.30
CA LEU A 206 0.40 -2.34 -17.20
C LEU A 206 0.03 -1.78 -18.57
N LYS A 207 1.00 -1.64 -19.48
CA LYS A 207 0.79 -1.14 -20.84
C LYS A 207 -0.13 -2.07 -21.65
N ASP A 208 0.12 -3.38 -21.60
CA ASP A 208 -0.53 -4.36 -22.45
C ASP A 208 -1.93 -4.74 -21.92
N ASN A 209 -2.08 -4.88 -20.59
CA ASN A 209 -3.29 -5.43 -19.99
C ASN A 209 -4.20 -4.38 -19.36
N TYR A 210 -3.71 -3.15 -19.11
CA TYR A 210 -4.48 -2.07 -18.44
C TYR A 210 -4.38 -0.73 -19.19
N PRO A 211 -4.85 -0.64 -20.44
CA PRO A 211 -4.64 0.55 -21.29
C PRO A 211 -5.23 1.83 -20.71
N LYS A 212 -6.33 1.76 -19.96
CA LYS A 212 -6.93 2.93 -19.29
C LYS A 212 -6.01 3.47 -18.21
N GLU A 213 -5.45 2.58 -17.39
CA GLU A 213 -4.52 2.91 -16.32
C GLU A 213 -3.19 3.38 -16.91
N TRP A 214 -2.71 2.74 -17.96
CA TRP A 214 -1.52 3.18 -18.70
C TRP A 214 -1.65 4.64 -19.17
N ASN A 215 -2.76 5.03 -19.77
CA ASN A 215 -3.00 6.41 -20.20
C ASN A 215 -2.99 7.40 -19.03
N LYS A 216 -3.50 7.02 -17.86
CA LYS A 216 -3.39 7.84 -16.64
C LYS A 216 -1.94 8.02 -16.21
N VAL A 217 -1.15 6.94 -16.29
CA VAL A 217 0.27 6.98 -15.92
C VAL A 217 1.06 7.88 -16.86
N ILE A 218 0.87 7.75 -18.18
CA ILE A 218 1.51 8.62 -19.16
C ILE A 218 1.18 10.10 -18.88
N LYS A 219 -0.10 10.39 -18.60
CA LYS A 219 -0.51 11.76 -18.25
C LYS A 219 0.20 12.29 -17.00
N ILE A 220 0.38 11.46 -15.96
CA ILE A 220 1.12 11.85 -14.75
C ILE A 220 2.60 12.08 -15.07
N ASP A 221 3.22 11.19 -15.82
CA ASP A 221 4.63 11.28 -16.21
C ASP A 221 4.90 12.57 -16.99
N GLU A 222 4.03 12.95 -17.93
CA GLU A 222 4.09 14.20 -18.69
C GLU A 222 3.85 15.43 -17.79
N THR A 223 2.80 15.38 -16.94
CA THR A 223 2.47 16.48 -16.02
C THR A 223 3.61 16.79 -15.06
N MET A 224 4.30 15.76 -14.56
CA MET A 224 5.43 15.94 -13.65
C MET A 224 6.61 16.63 -14.33
N ARG A 225 6.90 16.33 -15.60
CA ARG A 225 7.97 17.00 -16.35
C ARG A 225 7.62 18.46 -16.65
N GLN A 226 6.42 18.72 -17.19
CA GLN A 226 5.97 20.05 -17.52
C GLN A 226 5.98 20.99 -16.32
N ALA A 227 5.51 20.53 -15.20
CA ALA A 227 5.45 21.32 -13.98
C ALA A 227 6.82 21.80 -13.46
N LEU A 228 7.88 21.09 -13.76
CA LEU A 228 9.24 21.51 -13.42
C LEU A 228 9.76 22.54 -14.40
N GLU A 229 9.44 22.41 -15.68
CA GLU A 229 9.75 23.39 -16.72
C GLU A 229 9.05 24.72 -16.41
N ASP A 230 7.76 24.69 -16.08
CA ASP A 230 6.97 25.89 -15.71
C ASP A 230 7.53 26.63 -14.48
N ARG A 231 8.27 25.93 -13.62
CA ARG A 231 8.93 26.49 -12.43
C ARG A 231 10.40 26.87 -12.65
N GLY A 232 10.90 26.74 -13.87
CA GLY A 232 12.30 27.02 -14.20
C GLY A 232 13.29 26.03 -13.56
N LEU A 233 12.83 24.83 -13.15
CA LEU A 233 13.68 23.83 -12.55
C LEU A 233 14.30 22.94 -13.65
N VAL A 234 15.62 22.86 -13.65
CA VAL A 234 16.39 22.16 -14.68
C VAL A 234 16.30 20.62 -14.57
N ASN A 235 16.02 20.09 -13.38
CA ASN A 235 16.03 18.66 -13.12
C ASN A 235 14.68 18.02 -13.46
N LYS A 236 14.60 17.37 -14.62
CA LYS A 236 13.41 16.63 -15.05
C LYS A 236 13.21 15.38 -14.18
N LEU A 237 11.94 15.05 -13.90
CA LEU A 237 11.52 13.87 -13.16
C LEU A 237 10.93 12.82 -14.10
N TYR A 238 11.22 11.55 -13.82
CA TYR A 238 10.78 10.43 -14.62
C TYR A 238 10.23 9.32 -13.72
N LEU A 239 9.21 8.62 -14.21
CA LEU A 239 8.68 7.43 -13.52
C LEU A 239 9.55 6.20 -13.78
N HIS A 240 10.26 6.16 -14.91
CA HIS A 240 11.13 5.05 -15.25
C HIS A 240 12.59 5.33 -14.93
N ARG A 241 13.31 4.28 -14.50
CA ARG A 241 14.73 4.34 -14.09
C ARG A 241 15.70 4.76 -15.21
N SER A 242 15.30 4.58 -16.48
CA SER A 242 16.10 5.03 -17.63
C SER A 242 16.14 6.55 -17.79
N CYS A 243 15.34 7.29 -17.01
CA CYS A 243 15.15 8.74 -17.18
C CYS A 243 14.72 9.12 -18.62
N THR A 244 13.93 8.25 -19.24
CA THR A 244 13.26 8.47 -20.52
C THR A 244 11.76 8.69 -20.25
N PRO A 245 11.04 9.53 -21.02
CA PRO A 245 9.58 9.61 -20.93
C PRO A 245 8.97 8.23 -21.04
N LEU A 246 8.06 7.87 -20.13
CA LEU A 246 7.59 6.50 -20.00
C LEU A 246 6.94 5.95 -21.29
N LYS A 247 6.32 6.82 -22.09
CA LYS A 247 5.73 6.45 -23.40
C LYS A 247 6.76 5.98 -24.42
N ASP A 248 8.01 6.45 -24.28
CA ASP A 248 9.13 6.23 -25.21
C ASP A 248 10.06 5.10 -24.71
N VAL A 249 9.74 4.50 -23.55
CA VAL A 249 10.53 3.38 -23.01
C VAL A 249 10.21 2.10 -23.74
N GLU A 250 11.25 1.46 -24.26
CA GLU A 250 11.18 0.07 -24.72
C GLU A 250 11.45 -0.86 -23.54
N PHE A 251 10.45 -1.62 -23.12
CA PHE A 251 10.57 -2.59 -22.03
C PHE A 251 11.19 -3.86 -22.56
N ALA A 252 12.41 -4.17 -22.12
CA ALA A 252 13.08 -5.40 -22.50
C ALA A 252 12.34 -6.62 -21.89
N ASP A 253 12.26 -7.71 -22.67
CA ASP A 253 11.85 -9.03 -22.18
C ASP A 253 12.97 -9.65 -21.34
N GLN A 254 13.43 -8.97 -20.30
CA GLN A 254 14.48 -9.49 -19.45
C GLN A 254 13.90 -10.55 -18.52
N GLN A 255 14.46 -11.77 -18.64
CA GLN A 255 14.44 -12.74 -17.55
C GLN A 255 14.86 -12.02 -16.25
N GLU A 256 14.12 -12.26 -15.21
CA GLU A 256 14.29 -11.67 -13.89
C GLU A 256 15.73 -11.84 -13.38
N LEU A 257 16.59 -10.85 -13.61
CA LEU A 257 17.73 -10.63 -12.75
C LEU A 257 17.16 -10.01 -11.47
N PHE A 258 17.26 -10.75 -10.39
CA PHE A 258 16.84 -10.47 -9.03
C PHE A 258 16.98 -9.00 -8.61
N MET A 259 16.03 -8.14 -8.95
CA MET A 259 15.94 -6.80 -8.39
C MET A 259 14.49 -6.45 -8.09
N CYS A 260 14.14 -6.62 -6.81
CA CYS A 260 12.95 -6.08 -6.17
C CYS A 260 11.60 -6.44 -6.78
N GLU A 261 11.28 -7.73 -6.87
CA GLU A 261 9.89 -8.17 -6.68
C GLU A 261 9.41 -7.89 -5.25
N GLU A 262 10.32 -7.58 -4.37
CA GLU A 262 10.09 -7.18 -2.99
C GLU A 262 9.66 -5.73 -2.96
N GLY A 263 8.35 -5.53 -3.09
CA GLY A 263 7.74 -4.21 -3.01
C GLY A 263 8.12 -3.48 -1.73
N PHE A 264 8.98 -2.48 -1.86
CA PHE A 264 9.13 -1.41 -0.87
C PHE A 264 7.85 -0.55 -0.77
N CYS A 265 6.68 -1.16 -0.89
CA CYS A 265 5.38 -0.58 -0.57
C CYS A 265 4.94 -1.03 0.82
N GLY A 266 5.83 -1.03 1.76
CA GLY A 266 5.53 -1.24 3.17
C GLY A 266 5.95 -0.02 3.97
N LEU A 267 5.24 0.24 5.02
CA LEU A 267 5.41 1.23 6.08
C LEU A 267 6.85 1.56 6.41
#